data_a20d8dd2aa4dcf05ffdb18a4638def40
#
_entry.id   a20d8dd2aa4dcf05ffdb18a4638def40
#
_cell.length_a   1.000
_cell.length_b   1.000
_cell.length_c   1.000
_cell.angle_alpha   90.00
_cell.angle_beta   90.00
_cell.angle_gamma   90.00
#
_symmetry.space_group_name_H-M   'P 1'
#
loop_
_entity.id
_entity.type
_entity.pdbx_description
1 polymer ?
#
loop_
_entity_poly.entity_id
_entity_poly.type
_entity_poly.pdbx_seq_one_letter_code
_entity_poly.pdbx_strand_id
1 'polypeptide(L)'
;MDLANYKMEWPRERLTVRCFAHDIMNYRYHWHPDEYELNILLHGSQEYCRGTQNVVLEEDDVLLTPPGVGHASFGQQANTTAIVLHFSATAIRPLLKKGGVYHFPSCLSNAGTHTEERYRHIRFYASQIFMLMQQNSPYAQLAVKASLDLLLVILCTEFEPQRLNEMPEDEQRRSAIRRLLAYIEEHYAEKLTLENLADFAQYNRTYVSTLFKQVVGVNFHEYLSRVRFQHALSDLALTNDGLTDIALRNGFADLKTFNARFRSTLHRTPTEYRAQLSPNRVMRVDSRKFLPSEDPILQAKLRAYLKVGC
;
A
#
# COMPACT_ATOMS: atom_id res chain seq x y z
N MET A 1 0.21 -24.45 -1.18
CA MET A 1 0.45 -23.37 -2.17
C MET A 1 1.32 -22.35 -1.47
N ASP A 2 2.52 -22.15 -1.95
CA ASP A 2 3.47 -21.22 -1.34
C ASP A 2 3.06 -19.78 -1.67
N LEU A 3 2.98 -18.91 -0.66
CA LEU A 3 2.54 -17.53 -0.83
C LEU A 3 3.75 -16.63 -1.08
N ALA A 4 3.61 -15.71 -2.02
CA ALA A 4 4.61 -14.72 -2.38
C ALA A 4 4.80 -13.67 -1.28
N ASN A 5 5.35 -14.09 -0.14
CA ASN A 5 5.61 -13.25 1.03
C ASN A 5 6.90 -13.71 1.74
N TYR A 6 7.95 -12.94 1.57
CA TYR A 6 9.30 -13.28 1.99
C TYR A 6 9.89 -12.23 2.93
N LYS A 7 10.68 -12.67 3.92
CA LYS A 7 11.40 -11.81 4.86
C LYS A 7 12.82 -12.33 5.07
N MET A 8 13.79 -11.43 5.05
CA MET A 8 15.18 -11.68 5.42
C MET A 8 15.67 -10.61 6.40
N GLU A 9 16.54 -11.01 7.32
CA GLU A 9 17.05 -10.15 8.38
C GLU A 9 18.57 -10.25 8.49
N TRP A 10 19.23 -9.11 8.72
CA TRP A 10 20.64 -8.97 9.08
C TRP A 10 20.73 -8.25 10.42
N PRO A 11 20.67 -9.00 11.56
CA PRO A 11 20.56 -8.40 12.90
C PRO A 11 21.73 -7.49 13.25
N ARG A 12 22.96 -7.83 12.83
CA ARG A 12 24.16 -7.01 13.09
C ARG A 12 24.09 -5.64 12.41
N GLU A 13 23.46 -5.56 11.25
CA GLU A 13 23.28 -4.33 10.47
C GLU A 13 21.96 -3.62 10.80
N ARG A 14 21.10 -4.22 11.63
CA ARG A 14 19.73 -3.79 11.89
C ARG A 14 18.94 -3.60 10.57
N LEU A 15 19.19 -4.47 9.62
CA LEU A 15 18.56 -4.46 8.32
C LEU A 15 17.50 -5.56 8.25
N THR A 16 16.31 -5.20 7.82
CA THR A 16 15.24 -6.10 7.43
C THR A 16 14.83 -5.79 6.00
N VAL A 17 14.63 -6.83 5.21
CA VAL A 17 14.06 -6.76 3.87
C VAL A 17 12.83 -7.67 3.84
N ARG A 18 11.70 -7.12 3.41
CA ARG A 18 10.47 -7.88 3.15
C ARG A 18 10.04 -7.64 1.72
N CYS A 19 9.69 -8.69 1.01
CA CYS A 19 9.18 -8.57 -0.34
C CYS A 19 7.97 -9.49 -0.52
N PHE A 20 6.88 -8.95 -1.05
CA PHE A 20 5.67 -9.73 -1.29
C PHE A 20 4.93 -9.23 -2.52
N ALA A 21 4.15 -10.12 -3.11
CA ALA A 21 3.19 -9.79 -4.14
C ALA A 21 1.77 -9.98 -3.61
N HIS A 22 0.90 -9.02 -3.87
CA HIS A 22 -0.47 -9.06 -3.37
C HIS A 22 -1.49 -8.50 -4.35
N ASP A 23 -2.73 -8.98 -4.20
CA ASP A 23 -3.92 -8.43 -4.85
C ASP A 23 -4.39 -7.23 -4.04
N ILE A 24 -4.37 -6.06 -4.67
CA ILE A 24 -4.75 -4.80 -4.03
C ILE A 24 -6.24 -4.59 -4.24
N MET A 25 -7.02 -4.84 -3.20
CA MET A 25 -8.39 -4.34 -3.20
C MET A 25 -8.49 -3.00 -2.50
N ASN A 26 -8.06 -2.93 -1.27
CA ASN A 26 -7.95 -1.69 -0.49
C ASN A 26 -6.95 -1.91 0.63
N TYR A 27 -5.99 -1.01 0.76
CA TYR A 27 -5.05 -1.02 1.86
C TYR A 27 -5.29 0.20 2.74
N ARG A 28 -5.57 -0.05 4.03
CA ARG A 28 -5.90 1.00 5.01
C ARG A 28 -4.74 1.97 5.19
N TYR A 29 -5.06 3.18 5.62
CA TYR A 29 -4.04 4.16 5.96
C TYR A 29 -3.13 3.63 7.08
N HIS A 30 -1.84 3.58 6.80
CA HIS A 30 -0.81 3.10 7.71
C HIS A 30 0.51 3.78 7.40
N TRP A 31 1.54 3.50 8.18
CA TRP A 31 2.92 3.92 7.93
C TRP A 31 3.89 2.95 8.57
N HIS A 32 5.10 2.97 8.08
CA HIS A 32 6.23 2.22 8.61
C HIS A 32 7.20 3.19 9.26
N PRO A 33 7.46 3.11 10.60
CA PRO A 33 8.31 4.11 11.27
C PRO A 33 9.75 4.11 10.78
N ASP A 34 10.29 2.95 10.44
CA ASP A 34 11.71 2.73 10.13
C ASP A 34 11.97 2.03 8.79
N GLU A 35 10.97 1.90 7.92
CA GLU A 35 11.09 1.20 6.65
C GLU A 35 10.64 2.08 5.48
N TYR A 36 11.37 2.00 4.38
CA TYR A 36 10.90 2.41 3.06
C TYR A 36 9.96 1.36 2.49
N GLU A 37 8.96 1.80 1.76
CA GLU A 37 8.08 0.95 0.98
C GLU A 37 8.19 1.32 -0.50
N LEU A 38 8.69 0.39 -1.30
CA LEU A 38 8.72 0.47 -2.75
C LEU A 38 7.55 -0.34 -3.31
N ASN A 39 6.63 0.33 -3.98
CA ASN A 39 5.48 -0.27 -4.65
C ASN A 39 5.72 -0.29 -6.16
N ILE A 40 5.49 -1.43 -6.80
CA ILE A 40 5.55 -1.63 -8.25
C ILE A 40 4.23 -2.24 -8.69
N LEU A 41 3.45 -1.51 -9.47
CA LEU A 41 2.17 -2.00 -9.95
C LEU A 41 2.36 -2.97 -11.12
N LEU A 42 1.90 -4.21 -10.96
CA LEU A 42 2.06 -5.26 -11.97
C LEU A 42 0.90 -5.29 -12.97
N HIS A 43 -0.32 -5.04 -12.48
CA HIS A 43 -1.52 -5.10 -13.28
C HIS A 43 -2.64 -4.25 -12.68
N GLY A 44 -3.47 -3.66 -13.54
CA GLY A 44 -4.62 -2.87 -13.15
C GLY A 44 -4.29 -1.41 -12.86
N SER A 45 -5.05 -0.79 -11.97
CA SER A 45 -4.89 0.62 -11.58
C SER A 45 -5.13 0.77 -10.09
N GLN A 46 -4.30 1.59 -9.45
CA GLN A 46 -4.29 1.80 -8.00
C GLN A 46 -4.27 3.30 -7.68
N GLU A 47 -5.26 3.78 -6.93
CA GLU A 47 -5.16 5.09 -6.28
C GLU A 47 -4.29 4.95 -5.03
N TYR A 48 -3.26 5.76 -4.94
CA TYR A 48 -2.34 5.81 -3.82
C TYR A 48 -2.40 7.18 -3.15
N CYS A 49 -2.85 7.20 -1.89
CA CYS A 49 -2.95 8.40 -1.08
C CYS A 49 -1.74 8.48 -0.15
N ARG A 50 -0.95 9.55 -0.28
CA ARG A 50 0.25 9.79 0.54
C ARG A 50 0.28 11.23 1.03
N GLY A 51 0.02 11.44 2.30
CA GLY A 51 -0.12 12.80 2.85
C GLY A 51 -1.20 13.58 2.09
N THR A 52 -0.85 14.73 1.52
CA THR A 52 -1.78 15.55 0.72
C THR A 52 -1.84 15.17 -0.76
N GLN A 53 -1.04 14.20 -1.18
CA GLN A 53 -0.94 13.78 -2.59
C GLN A 53 -1.77 12.53 -2.82
N ASN A 54 -2.64 12.59 -3.83
CA ASN A 54 -3.32 11.43 -4.38
C ASN A 54 -2.80 11.23 -5.79
N VAL A 55 -2.27 10.06 -6.05
CA VAL A 55 -1.77 9.67 -7.36
C VAL A 55 -2.44 8.38 -7.82
N VAL A 56 -2.64 8.25 -9.11
CA VAL A 56 -3.08 7.00 -9.71
C VAL A 56 -1.86 6.34 -10.32
N LEU A 57 -1.57 5.13 -9.88
CA LEU A 57 -0.54 4.29 -10.46
C LEU A 57 -1.20 3.36 -11.48
N GLU A 58 -0.57 3.25 -12.62
CA GLU A 58 -0.92 2.32 -13.69
C GLU A 58 0.13 1.21 -13.80
N GLU A 59 -0.10 0.27 -14.70
CA GLU A 59 0.79 -0.87 -14.90
C GLU A 59 2.23 -0.42 -15.17
N ASP A 60 3.20 -1.06 -14.51
CA ASP A 60 4.63 -0.77 -14.51
C ASP A 60 5.06 0.51 -13.76
N ASP A 61 4.12 1.22 -13.14
CA ASP A 61 4.47 2.35 -12.30
C ASP A 61 5.16 1.93 -11.01
N VAL A 62 6.05 2.82 -10.57
CA VAL A 62 6.88 2.69 -9.36
C VAL A 62 6.63 3.86 -8.43
N LEU A 63 6.47 3.58 -7.14
CA LEU A 63 6.37 4.59 -6.09
C LEU A 63 7.22 4.19 -4.90
N LEU A 64 8.06 5.08 -4.40
CA LEU A 64 8.80 4.92 -3.15
C LEU A 64 8.21 5.81 -2.06
N THR A 65 7.77 5.20 -0.95
CA THR A 65 7.28 5.88 0.24
C THR A 65 8.36 5.83 1.35
N PRO A 66 8.76 6.98 1.91
CA PRO A 66 9.78 7.02 2.95
C PRO A 66 9.21 6.63 4.32
N PRO A 67 10.08 6.28 5.28
CA PRO A 67 9.71 6.01 6.67
C PRO A 67 8.89 7.14 7.29
N GLY A 68 7.92 6.78 8.10
CA GLY A 68 7.07 7.71 8.84
C GLY A 68 6.02 8.44 8.01
N VAL A 69 5.99 8.27 6.70
CA VAL A 69 4.96 8.86 5.83
C VAL A 69 3.76 7.93 5.75
N GLY A 70 2.60 8.45 6.17
CA GLY A 70 1.35 7.73 6.12
C GLY A 70 0.82 7.62 4.70
N HIS A 71 0.28 6.46 4.37
CA HIS A 71 -0.26 6.18 3.04
C HIS A 71 -1.39 5.14 3.09
N ALA A 72 -2.21 5.16 2.05
CA ALA A 72 -3.26 4.17 1.79
C ALA A 72 -3.31 3.89 0.29
N SER A 73 -3.73 2.69 -0.08
CA SER A 73 -3.88 2.31 -1.48
C SER A 73 -5.23 1.67 -1.76
N PHE A 74 -5.79 1.95 -2.93
CA PHE A 74 -7.11 1.50 -3.31
C PHE A 74 -7.06 1.00 -4.76
N GLY A 75 -7.32 -0.29 -4.96
CA GLY A 75 -7.47 -0.86 -6.30
C GLY A 75 -8.70 -0.25 -7.00
N GLN A 76 -8.50 0.26 -8.19
CA GLN A 76 -9.59 0.83 -9.01
C GLN A 76 -10.17 -0.21 -9.98
N GLN A 77 -9.51 -1.36 -10.12
CA GLN A 77 -9.93 -2.46 -10.96
C GLN A 77 -9.85 -3.79 -10.20
N ALA A 78 -10.65 -4.75 -10.58
CA ALA A 78 -10.51 -6.11 -10.08
C ALA A 78 -9.15 -6.71 -10.53
N ASN A 79 -8.55 -7.50 -9.66
CA ASN A 79 -7.23 -8.11 -9.88
C ASN A 79 -6.08 -7.08 -10.00
N THR A 80 -6.22 -5.89 -9.44
CA THR A 80 -5.09 -4.95 -9.30
C THR A 80 -4.02 -5.61 -8.42
N THR A 81 -2.83 -5.79 -8.97
CA THR A 81 -1.75 -6.53 -8.30
C THR A 81 -0.45 -5.72 -8.26
N ALA A 82 0.29 -5.84 -7.16
CA ALA A 82 1.59 -5.19 -7.01
C ALA A 82 2.63 -6.09 -6.33
N ILE A 83 3.90 -5.79 -6.61
CA ILE A 83 5.02 -6.16 -5.74
C ILE A 83 5.28 -5.01 -4.78
N VAL A 84 5.47 -5.35 -3.51
CA VAL A 84 5.88 -4.40 -2.48
C VAL A 84 7.17 -4.88 -1.85
N LEU A 85 8.19 -4.03 -1.88
CA LEU A 85 9.48 -4.25 -1.24
C LEU A 85 9.64 -3.26 -0.08
N HIS A 86 9.79 -3.78 1.13
CA HIS A 86 10.17 -3.01 2.31
C HIS A 86 11.65 -3.22 2.62
N PHE A 87 12.33 -2.15 2.98
CA PHE A 87 13.68 -2.23 3.51
C PHE A 87 13.92 -1.19 4.62
N SER A 88 14.67 -1.57 5.64
CA SER A 88 14.96 -0.71 6.78
C SER A 88 15.68 0.57 6.36
N ALA A 89 15.35 1.70 6.98
CA ALA A 89 16.02 2.98 6.74
C ALA A 89 17.52 2.94 7.04
N THR A 90 17.97 1.99 7.85
CA THR A 90 19.40 1.76 8.12
C THR A 90 20.20 1.39 6.88
N ALA A 91 19.56 0.78 5.87
CA ALA A 91 20.22 0.38 4.63
C ALA A 91 20.80 1.58 3.85
N ILE A 92 20.09 2.72 3.83
CA ILE A 92 20.47 3.88 3.03
C ILE A 92 21.34 4.88 3.80
N ARG A 93 21.31 4.84 5.15
CA ARG A 93 22.07 5.78 6.00
C ARG A 93 23.55 5.88 5.67
N PRO A 94 24.29 4.78 5.39
CA PRO A 94 25.71 4.85 5.07
C PRO A 94 26.02 5.61 3.78
N LEU A 95 25.06 5.71 2.86
CA LEU A 95 25.20 6.37 1.56
C LEU A 95 24.97 7.89 1.63
N LEU A 96 24.37 8.38 2.72
CA LEU A 96 23.96 9.76 2.89
C LEU A 96 24.80 10.45 3.96
N LYS A 97 25.38 11.62 3.63
CA LYS A 97 26.37 12.33 4.46
C LYS A 97 25.86 12.83 5.83
N LYS A 98 24.53 12.98 5.99
CA LYS A 98 23.93 13.47 7.23
C LYS A 98 22.90 12.43 7.70
N GLY A 99 22.92 12.09 8.99
CA GLY A 99 21.91 11.22 9.58
C GLY A 99 20.49 11.79 9.40
N GLY A 100 19.47 10.95 9.57
CA GLY A 100 18.06 11.32 9.44
C GLY A 100 17.31 10.42 8.45
N VAL A 101 16.07 10.76 8.19
CA VAL A 101 15.21 10.13 7.19
C VAL A 101 15.27 10.96 5.90
N TYR A 102 15.36 10.29 4.78
CA TYR A 102 15.37 10.92 3.47
C TYR A 102 14.15 10.46 2.68
N HIS A 103 13.63 11.33 1.84
CA HIS A 103 12.63 10.98 0.83
C HIS A 103 13.21 11.23 -0.57
N PHE A 104 12.60 10.60 -1.55
CA PHE A 104 12.95 10.69 -2.94
C PHE A 104 11.72 11.20 -3.70
N PRO A 105 11.47 12.52 -3.73
CA PRO A 105 10.20 13.08 -4.24
C PRO A 105 9.95 12.71 -5.70
N SER A 106 11.00 12.58 -6.49
CA SER A 106 10.93 12.19 -7.90
C SER A 106 10.84 10.69 -8.13
N CYS A 107 10.93 9.85 -7.09
CA CYS A 107 10.76 8.40 -7.23
C CYS A 107 9.26 8.02 -7.24
N LEU A 108 8.58 8.56 -8.24
CA LEU A 108 7.20 8.29 -8.62
C LEU A 108 7.15 8.33 -10.16
N SER A 109 6.87 7.20 -10.78
CA SER A 109 6.66 7.15 -12.23
C SER A 109 5.18 7.33 -12.59
N ASN A 110 4.93 7.53 -13.86
CA ASN A 110 3.61 7.61 -14.48
C ASN A 110 3.70 7.11 -15.93
N ALA A 111 2.57 7.04 -16.62
CA ALA A 111 2.48 6.57 -18.02
C ALA A 111 3.50 7.22 -18.99
N GLY A 112 3.96 8.44 -18.70
CA GLY A 112 4.97 9.13 -19.52
C GLY A 112 6.42 8.81 -19.14
N THR A 113 6.68 8.30 -17.93
CA THR A 113 8.04 8.14 -17.39
C THR A 113 8.40 6.71 -17.00
N HIS A 114 7.45 5.80 -16.82
CA HIS A 114 7.72 4.43 -16.33
C HIS A 114 8.69 3.64 -17.24
N THR A 115 8.82 4.02 -18.51
CA THR A 115 9.77 3.40 -19.46
C THR A 115 11.19 3.96 -19.38
N GLU A 116 11.43 5.00 -18.61
CA GLU A 116 12.78 5.54 -18.39
C GLU A 116 13.70 4.51 -17.74
N GLU A 117 14.99 4.57 -18.05
CA GLU A 117 16.00 3.59 -17.62
C GLU A 117 16.08 3.45 -16.10
N ARG A 118 16.00 4.58 -15.36
CA ARG A 118 16.02 4.58 -13.89
C ARG A 118 14.88 3.74 -13.27
N TYR A 119 13.67 3.80 -13.82
CA TYR A 119 12.54 2.99 -13.33
C TYR A 119 12.64 1.53 -13.79
N ARG A 120 13.21 1.27 -14.97
CA ARG A 120 13.52 -0.10 -15.41
C ARG A 120 14.51 -0.78 -14.47
N HIS A 121 15.55 -0.07 -14.06
CA HIS A 121 16.54 -0.58 -13.09
C HIS A 121 15.90 -0.86 -11.73
N ILE A 122 15.01 0.02 -11.23
CA ILE A 122 14.27 -0.25 -9.99
C ILE A 122 13.46 -1.55 -10.10
N ARG A 123 12.67 -1.72 -11.17
CA ARG A 123 11.91 -2.95 -11.38
C ARG A 123 12.81 -4.18 -11.50
N PHE A 124 13.93 -4.05 -12.18
CA PHE A 124 14.91 -5.13 -12.31
C PHE A 124 15.44 -5.59 -10.95
N TYR A 125 16.00 -4.68 -10.14
CA TYR A 125 16.59 -5.07 -8.86
C TYR A 125 15.53 -5.51 -7.84
N ALA A 126 14.36 -4.90 -7.81
CA ALA A 126 13.25 -5.34 -6.95
C ALA A 126 12.79 -6.77 -7.33
N SER A 127 12.68 -7.06 -8.63
CA SER A 127 12.35 -8.40 -9.12
C SER A 127 13.44 -9.41 -8.83
N GLN A 128 14.70 -9.02 -8.93
CA GLN A 128 15.84 -9.87 -8.58
C GLN A 128 15.83 -10.20 -7.08
N ILE A 129 15.61 -9.22 -6.21
CA ILE A 129 15.46 -9.43 -4.77
C ILE A 129 14.31 -10.42 -4.51
N PHE A 130 13.14 -10.19 -5.14
CA PHE A 130 11.99 -11.06 -4.98
C PHE A 130 12.31 -12.52 -5.35
N MET A 131 12.94 -12.75 -6.50
CA MET A 131 13.31 -14.09 -6.97
C MET A 131 14.39 -14.75 -6.09
N LEU A 132 15.36 -13.98 -5.61
CA LEU A 132 16.42 -14.48 -4.72
C LEU A 132 15.88 -14.86 -3.34
N MET A 133 14.87 -14.14 -2.82
CA MET A 133 14.24 -14.45 -1.54
C MET A 133 13.43 -15.75 -1.57
N GLN A 134 13.05 -16.24 -2.74
CA GLN A 134 12.39 -17.55 -2.90
C GLN A 134 13.38 -18.73 -2.79
N GLN A 135 14.67 -18.46 -2.98
CA GLN A 135 15.67 -19.53 -3.04
C GLN A 135 16.06 -20.00 -1.64
N ASN A 136 16.01 -21.31 -1.42
CA ASN A 136 16.56 -21.94 -0.24
C ASN A 136 18.07 -22.19 -0.44
N SER A 137 18.86 -21.12 -0.55
CA SER A 137 20.30 -21.16 -0.79
C SER A 137 21.05 -20.49 0.37
N PRO A 138 22.18 -21.06 0.84
CA PRO A 138 22.99 -20.41 1.87
C PRO A 138 23.56 -19.06 1.43
N TYR A 139 23.59 -18.82 0.12
CA TYR A 139 24.10 -17.57 -0.47
C TYR A 139 22.97 -16.55 -0.78
N ALA A 140 21.70 -16.92 -0.58
CA ALA A 140 20.57 -16.07 -0.90
C ALA A 140 20.62 -14.72 -0.15
N GLN A 141 20.97 -14.73 1.13
CA GLN A 141 21.12 -13.50 1.91
C GLN A 141 22.17 -12.56 1.34
N LEU A 142 23.32 -13.09 0.91
CA LEU A 142 24.37 -12.29 0.29
C LEU A 142 23.91 -11.68 -1.04
N ALA A 143 23.26 -12.49 -1.88
CA ALA A 143 22.75 -12.05 -3.17
C ALA A 143 21.63 -11.00 -3.04
N VAL A 144 20.70 -11.18 -2.09
CA VAL A 144 19.65 -10.18 -1.78
C VAL A 144 20.27 -8.88 -1.31
N LYS A 145 21.27 -8.94 -0.41
CA LYS A 145 21.96 -7.73 0.08
C LYS A 145 22.66 -6.99 -1.05
N ALA A 146 23.39 -7.69 -1.93
CA ALA A 146 24.06 -7.08 -3.08
C ALA A 146 23.06 -6.42 -4.04
N SER A 147 21.93 -7.07 -4.32
CA SER A 147 20.88 -6.50 -5.16
C SER A 147 20.22 -5.28 -4.53
N LEU A 148 20.04 -5.29 -3.20
CA LEU A 148 19.55 -4.13 -2.46
C LEU A 148 20.55 -2.98 -2.53
N ASP A 149 21.84 -3.23 -2.34
CA ASP A 149 22.86 -2.19 -2.40
C ASP A 149 22.89 -1.51 -3.78
N LEU A 150 22.74 -2.28 -4.87
CA LEU A 150 22.62 -1.73 -6.23
C LEU A 150 21.34 -0.92 -6.41
N LEU A 151 20.20 -1.37 -5.88
CA LEU A 151 18.95 -0.60 -5.87
C LEU A 151 19.14 0.74 -5.13
N LEU A 152 19.82 0.73 -3.98
CA LEU A 152 20.08 1.94 -3.20
C LEU A 152 21.00 2.91 -3.93
N VAL A 153 22.00 2.41 -4.68
CA VAL A 153 22.83 3.24 -5.56
C VAL A 153 21.96 3.95 -6.60
N ILE A 154 21.09 3.23 -7.30
CA ILE A 154 20.15 3.83 -8.27
C ILE A 154 19.29 4.91 -7.63
N LEU A 155 18.71 4.62 -6.45
CA LEU A 155 17.89 5.60 -5.72
C LEU A 155 18.69 6.88 -5.39
N CYS A 156 19.94 6.74 -4.98
CA CYS A 156 20.78 7.88 -4.59
C CYS A 156 21.37 8.66 -5.78
N THR A 157 21.59 8.01 -6.93
CA THR A 157 22.19 8.65 -8.11
C THR A 157 21.16 9.23 -9.07
N GLU A 158 20.01 8.57 -9.23
CA GLU A 158 19.01 8.94 -10.23
C GLU A 158 17.85 9.76 -9.64
N PHE A 159 17.68 9.77 -8.30
CA PHE A 159 16.64 10.51 -7.61
C PHE A 159 17.25 11.35 -6.51
N GLU A 160 17.12 12.65 -6.59
CA GLU A 160 17.70 13.58 -5.62
C GLU A 160 17.14 13.36 -4.21
N PRO A 161 17.90 12.73 -3.29
CA PRO A 161 17.41 12.49 -1.93
C PRO A 161 17.32 13.80 -1.14
N GLN A 162 16.16 14.08 -0.60
CA GLN A 162 15.90 15.24 0.23
C GLN A 162 15.71 14.81 1.68
N ARG A 163 16.39 15.47 2.61
CA ARG A 163 16.25 15.17 4.04
C ARG A 163 14.87 15.61 4.52
N LEU A 164 14.15 14.69 5.16
CA LEU A 164 12.94 15.04 5.89
C LEU A 164 13.35 15.74 7.18
N ASN A 165 12.88 16.98 7.35
CA ASN A 165 13.02 17.65 8.63
C ASN A 165 11.98 17.04 9.58
N GLU A 166 12.44 16.33 10.60
CA GLU A 166 11.58 15.87 11.67
C GLU A 166 11.10 17.09 12.47
N MET A 167 9.84 17.45 12.30
CA MET A 167 9.20 18.44 13.18
C MET A 167 8.61 17.71 14.39
N PRO A 168 8.88 18.18 15.63
CA PRO A 168 8.28 17.58 16.83
C PRO A 168 6.75 17.52 16.80
N GLU A 169 6.11 18.48 16.11
CA GLU A 169 4.66 18.50 15.87
C GLU A 169 4.15 17.29 15.08
N ASP A 170 4.98 16.67 14.25
CA ASP A 170 4.56 15.55 13.41
C ASP A 170 4.27 14.28 14.22
N GLU A 171 4.97 14.03 15.33
CA GLU A 171 4.69 12.83 16.16
C GLU A 171 3.39 12.98 16.95
N GLN A 172 3.09 14.17 17.45
CA GLN A 172 1.82 14.44 18.13
C GLN A 172 0.64 14.33 17.15
N ARG A 173 0.78 14.88 15.95
CA ARG A 173 -0.22 14.75 14.85
C ARG A 173 -0.38 13.31 14.42
N ARG A 174 0.71 12.56 14.27
CA ARG A 174 0.71 11.12 13.93
C ARG A 174 0.02 10.31 15.02
N SER A 175 0.30 10.59 16.29
CA SER A 175 -0.37 9.92 17.40
C SER A 175 -1.86 10.21 17.44
N ALA A 176 -2.26 11.47 17.22
CA ALA A 176 -3.66 11.86 17.16
C ALA A 176 -4.39 11.15 16.02
N ILE A 177 -3.82 11.14 14.81
CA ILE A 177 -4.46 10.48 13.67
C ILE A 177 -4.55 8.97 13.87
N ARG A 178 -3.54 8.32 14.47
CA ARG A 178 -3.61 6.88 14.83
C ARG A 178 -4.84 6.56 15.66
N ARG A 179 -5.06 7.34 16.71
CA ARG A 179 -6.22 7.16 17.60
C ARG A 179 -7.53 7.34 16.84
N LEU A 180 -7.62 8.37 15.99
CA LEU A 180 -8.81 8.61 15.16
C LEU A 180 -9.07 7.47 14.17
N LEU A 181 -8.03 6.96 13.50
CA LEU A 181 -8.18 5.85 12.56
C LEU A 181 -8.58 4.55 13.27
N ALA A 182 -8.01 4.26 14.43
CA ALA A 182 -8.42 3.12 15.25
C ALA A 182 -9.89 3.23 15.68
N TYR A 183 -10.31 4.41 16.12
CA TYR A 183 -11.70 4.67 16.49
C TYR A 183 -12.67 4.50 15.30
N ILE A 184 -12.30 5.01 14.12
CA ILE A 184 -13.12 4.80 12.91
C ILE A 184 -13.24 3.31 12.60
N GLU A 185 -12.17 2.57 12.71
CA GLU A 185 -12.14 1.13 12.41
C GLU A 185 -13.02 0.31 13.37
N GLU A 186 -13.10 0.72 14.62
CA GLU A 186 -13.94 0.08 15.62
C GLU A 186 -15.42 0.43 15.44
N HIS A 187 -15.72 1.65 14.96
CA HIS A 187 -17.09 2.20 14.91
C HIS A 187 -17.60 2.46 13.48
N TYR A 188 -16.93 1.96 12.43
CA TYR A 188 -17.26 2.29 11.03
C TYR A 188 -18.71 1.96 10.63
N ALA A 189 -19.29 0.91 11.22
CA ALA A 189 -20.65 0.48 10.91
C ALA A 189 -21.73 1.39 11.53
N GLU A 190 -21.36 2.19 12.53
CA GLU A 190 -22.29 3.06 13.26
C GLU A 190 -22.49 4.40 12.52
N LYS A 191 -23.46 5.20 13.01
CA LYS A 191 -23.64 6.58 12.55
C LYS A 191 -22.50 7.46 13.08
N LEU A 192 -21.33 7.36 12.45
CA LEU A 192 -20.14 8.10 12.85
C LEU A 192 -20.08 9.46 12.16
N THR A 193 -19.85 10.51 12.95
CA THR A 193 -19.74 11.90 12.47
C THR A 193 -18.38 12.49 12.81
N LEU A 194 -18.04 13.61 12.19
CA LEU A 194 -16.81 14.35 12.51
C LEU A 194 -16.83 14.92 13.93
N GLU A 195 -18.01 15.22 14.47
CA GLU A 195 -18.23 15.61 15.85
C GLU A 195 -17.84 14.50 16.82
N ASN A 196 -18.28 13.25 16.55
CA ASN A 196 -17.90 12.09 17.38
C ASN A 196 -16.39 11.92 17.43
N LEU A 197 -15.69 12.12 16.32
CA LEU A 197 -14.23 12.07 16.27
C LEU A 197 -13.57 13.20 17.07
N ALA A 198 -14.12 14.40 16.99
CA ALA A 198 -13.63 15.56 17.70
C ALA A 198 -13.77 15.37 19.23
N ASP A 199 -14.92 14.90 19.67
CA ASP A 199 -15.20 14.60 21.08
C ASP A 199 -14.28 13.49 21.60
N PHE A 200 -14.14 12.39 20.85
CA PHE A 200 -13.25 11.29 21.21
C PHE A 200 -11.78 11.74 21.36
N ALA A 201 -11.31 12.56 20.43
CA ALA A 201 -9.92 13.02 20.44
C ALA A 201 -9.68 14.22 21.38
N GLN A 202 -10.73 14.83 21.92
CA GLN A 202 -10.70 16.07 22.70
C GLN A 202 -10.12 17.26 21.91
N TYR A 203 -10.45 17.34 20.63
CA TYR A 203 -10.11 18.44 19.74
C TYR A 203 -11.37 19.13 19.21
N ASN A 204 -11.22 20.34 18.68
CA ASN A 204 -12.32 20.94 17.96
C ASN A 204 -12.52 20.29 16.56
N ARG A 205 -13.73 20.35 16.05
CA ARG A 205 -14.13 19.76 14.76
C ARG A 205 -13.28 20.26 13.59
N THR A 206 -12.96 21.55 13.56
CA THR A 206 -12.17 22.15 12.48
C THR A 206 -10.75 21.60 12.47
N TYR A 207 -10.13 21.45 13.64
CA TYR A 207 -8.80 20.86 13.76
C TYR A 207 -8.79 19.41 13.28
N VAL A 208 -9.76 18.58 13.72
CA VAL A 208 -9.86 17.17 13.29
C VAL A 208 -10.05 17.09 11.77
N SER A 209 -10.93 17.92 11.19
CA SER A 209 -11.15 17.95 9.74
C SER A 209 -9.88 18.31 8.96
N THR A 210 -9.14 19.33 9.44
CA THR A 210 -7.90 19.78 8.81
C THR A 210 -6.79 18.76 8.95
N LEU A 211 -6.60 18.21 10.17
CA LEU A 211 -5.63 17.17 10.47
C LEU A 211 -5.86 15.95 9.59
N PHE A 212 -7.12 15.50 9.49
CA PHE A 212 -7.50 14.34 8.70
C PHE A 212 -7.13 14.53 7.23
N LYS A 213 -7.51 15.66 6.64
CA LYS A 213 -7.21 15.98 5.24
C LYS A 213 -5.70 16.15 4.99
N GLN A 214 -4.98 16.78 5.91
CA GLN A 214 -3.53 17.01 5.77
C GLN A 214 -2.71 15.73 5.92
N VAL A 215 -3.10 14.83 6.83
CA VAL A 215 -2.33 13.63 7.13
C VAL A 215 -2.78 12.44 6.28
N VAL A 216 -4.09 12.24 6.14
CA VAL A 216 -4.67 11.09 5.40
C VAL A 216 -4.84 11.36 3.90
N GLY A 217 -4.86 12.64 3.50
CA GLY A 217 -4.99 13.05 2.10
C GLY A 217 -6.43 13.13 1.60
N VAL A 218 -7.38 12.48 2.27
CA VAL A 218 -8.81 12.53 1.96
C VAL A 218 -9.60 13.08 3.15
N ASN A 219 -10.83 13.53 2.94
CA ASN A 219 -11.67 13.93 4.06
C ASN A 219 -12.22 12.72 4.83
N PHE A 220 -12.68 12.96 6.05
CA PHE A 220 -13.22 11.93 6.94
C PHE A 220 -14.34 11.09 6.30
N HIS A 221 -15.30 11.73 5.63
CA HIS A 221 -16.45 11.01 5.05
C HIS A 221 -16.01 10.08 3.91
N GLU A 222 -15.08 10.52 3.08
CA GLU A 222 -14.52 9.68 2.03
C GLU A 222 -13.74 8.49 2.64
N TYR A 223 -12.92 8.73 3.67
CA TYR A 223 -12.19 7.67 4.35
C TYR A 223 -13.15 6.65 4.97
N LEU A 224 -14.15 7.11 5.74
CA LEU A 224 -15.16 6.24 6.34
C LEU A 224 -15.91 5.41 5.28
N SER A 225 -16.27 6.05 4.15
CA SER A 225 -16.92 5.34 3.03
C SER A 225 -16.01 4.23 2.46
N ARG A 226 -14.69 4.46 2.37
CA ARG A 226 -13.72 3.47 1.92
C ARG A 226 -13.57 2.31 2.91
N VAL A 227 -13.52 2.59 4.21
CA VAL A 227 -13.48 1.56 5.26
C VAL A 227 -14.73 0.68 5.19
N ARG A 228 -15.91 1.28 5.14
CA ARG A 228 -17.20 0.56 5.00
C ARG A 228 -17.23 -0.32 3.75
N PHE A 229 -16.76 0.23 2.64
CA PHE A 229 -16.71 -0.48 1.36
C PHE A 229 -15.79 -1.70 1.43
N GLN A 230 -14.63 -1.57 2.07
CA GLN A 230 -13.69 -2.67 2.26
C GLN A 230 -14.31 -3.83 3.06
N HIS A 231 -14.97 -3.51 4.18
CA HIS A 231 -15.67 -4.52 4.98
C HIS A 231 -16.80 -5.19 4.19
N ALA A 232 -17.58 -4.41 3.44
CA ALA A 232 -18.64 -4.94 2.60
C ALA A 232 -18.12 -5.84 1.46
N LEU A 233 -16.98 -5.53 0.85
CA LEU A 233 -16.32 -6.42 -0.13
C LEU A 233 -15.94 -7.76 0.50
N SER A 234 -15.47 -7.71 1.73
CA SER A 234 -15.14 -8.91 2.49
C SER A 234 -16.37 -9.77 2.78
N ASP A 235 -17.43 -9.15 3.25
CA ASP A 235 -18.70 -9.84 3.49
C ASP A 235 -19.28 -10.46 2.21
N LEU A 236 -19.20 -9.75 1.08
CA LEU A 236 -19.57 -10.29 -0.23
C LEU A 236 -18.81 -11.54 -0.63
N ALA A 237 -17.53 -11.61 -0.24
CA ALA A 237 -16.66 -12.73 -0.58
C ALA A 237 -16.81 -13.92 0.38
N LEU A 238 -17.16 -13.66 1.64
CA LEU A 238 -17.15 -14.66 2.72
C LEU A 238 -18.54 -15.19 3.06
N THR A 239 -19.59 -14.49 2.66
CA THR A 239 -20.99 -14.84 3.02
C THR A 239 -21.88 -14.94 1.79
N ASN A 240 -23.01 -15.64 1.97
CA ASN A 240 -24.09 -15.67 0.98
C ASN A 240 -25.22 -14.69 1.34
N ASP A 241 -24.97 -13.77 2.28
CA ASP A 241 -25.99 -12.82 2.76
C ASP A 241 -26.52 -11.91 1.65
N GLY A 242 -27.73 -11.41 1.83
CA GLY A 242 -28.36 -10.47 0.93
C GLY A 242 -27.57 -9.16 0.79
N LEU A 243 -27.57 -8.55 -0.38
CA LEU A 243 -26.83 -7.30 -0.62
C LEU A 243 -27.29 -6.16 0.29
N THR A 244 -28.59 -6.14 0.62
CA THR A 244 -29.14 -5.15 1.54
C THR A 244 -28.60 -5.33 2.96
N ASP A 245 -28.54 -6.57 3.45
CA ASP A 245 -28.02 -6.89 4.78
C ASP A 245 -26.53 -6.56 4.90
N ILE A 246 -25.75 -6.88 3.86
CA ILE A 246 -24.34 -6.52 3.78
C ILE A 246 -24.16 -5.00 3.79
N ALA A 247 -24.93 -4.26 3.01
CA ALA A 247 -24.86 -2.81 2.96
C ALA A 247 -25.13 -2.18 4.33
N LEU A 248 -26.25 -2.55 4.95
CA LEU A 248 -26.68 -1.99 6.25
C LEU A 248 -25.71 -2.36 7.37
N ARG A 249 -25.28 -3.62 7.45
CA ARG A 249 -24.32 -4.10 8.46
C ARG A 249 -22.98 -3.37 8.38
N ASN A 250 -22.56 -2.97 7.18
CA ASN A 250 -21.33 -2.22 6.96
C ASN A 250 -21.54 -0.69 6.99
N GLY A 251 -22.66 -0.22 7.52
CA GLY A 251 -22.91 1.20 7.79
C GLY A 251 -23.30 2.04 6.58
N PHE A 252 -23.65 1.44 5.43
CA PHE A 252 -24.26 2.18 4.34
C PHE A 252 -25.70 2.54 4.68
N ALA A 253 -26.13 3.73 4.29
CA ALA A 253 -27.49 4.19 4.58
C ALA A 253 -28.57 3.33 3.91
N ASP A 254 -28.28 2.85 2.72
CA ASP A 254 -29.16 2.02 1.89
C ASP A 254 -28.39 1.27 0.81
N LEU A 255 -29.06 0.34 0.14
CA LEU A 255 -28.53 -0.43 -0.98
C LEU A 255 -28.18 0.46 -2.18
N LYS A 256 -28.88 1.59 -2.39
CA LYS A 256 -28.61 2.52 -3.50
C LYS A 256 -27.23 3.16 -3.34
N THR A 257 -26.92 3.65 -2.15
CA THR A 257 -25.61 4.25 -1.80
C THR A 257 -24.49 3.22 -1.93
N PHE A 258 -24.72 1.99 -1.48
CA PHE A 258 -23.79 0.88 -1.63
C PHE A 258 -23.51 0.55 -3.11
N ASN A 259 -24.55 0.40 -3.93
CA ASN A 259 -24.43 0.15 -5.37
C ASN A 259 -23.71 1.31 -6.10
N ALA A 260 -23.98 2.55 -5.72
CA ALA A 260 -23.31 3.72 -6.28
C ALA A 260 -21.80 3.67 -5.97
N ARG A 261 -21.42 3.33 -4.74
CA ARG A 261 -20.02 3.15 -4.35
C ARG A 261 -19.34 2.02 -5.15
N PHE A 262 -20.03 0.89 -5.33
CA PHE A 262 -19.50 -0.21 -6.14
C PHE A 262 -19.20 0.20 -7.58
N ARG A 263 -20.15 0.87 -8.22
CA ARG A 263 -20.00 1.35 -9.61
C ARG A 263 -18.89 2.38 -9.75
N SER A 264 -18.78 3.31 -8.79
CA SER A 264 -17.75 4.35 -8.83
C SER A 264 -16.34 3.81 -8.58
N THR A 265 -16.20 2.71 -7.81
CA THR A 265 -14.89 2.17 -7.41
C THR A 265 -14.45 1.01 -8.30
N LEU A 266 -15.35 0.09 -8.65
CA LEU A 266 -15.00 -1.14 -9.38
C LEU A 266 -15.65 -1.22 -10.77
N HIS A 267 -16.40 -0.20 -11.20
CA HIS A 267 -17.14 -0.15 -12.47
C HIS A 267 -18.06 -1.35 -12.69
N ARG A 268 -18.59 -1.95 -11.60
CA ARG A 268 -19.41 -3.16 -11.54
C ARG A 268 -20.50 -3.02 -10.50
N THR A 269 -21.45 -3.94 -10.54
CA THR A 269 -22.42 -4.12 -9.47
C THR A 269 -21.91 -5.13 -8.42
N PRO A 270 -22.41 -5.10 -7.17
CA PRO A 270 -22.08 -6.12 -6.17
C PRO A 270 -22.40 -7.54 -6.63
N THR A 271 -23.49 -7.73 -7.40
CA THR A 271 -23.90 -9.04 -7.94
C THR A 271 -22.87 -9.56 -8.94
N GLU A 272 -22.45 -8.73 -9.89
CA GLU A 272 -21.42 -9.09 -10.87
C GLU A 272 -20.09 -9.40 -10.19
N TYR A 273 -19.73 -8.62 -9.18
CA TYR A 273 -18.53 -8.86 -8.39
C TYR A 273 -18.60 -10.23 -7.69
N ARG A 274 -19.69 -10.52 -6.97
CA ARG A 274 -19.91 -11.82 -6.31
C ARG A 274 -19.84 -13.00 -7.28
N ALA A 275 -20.43 -12.87 -8.45
CA ALA A 275 -20.43 -13.93 -9.47
C ALA A 275 -19.02 -14.27 -10.01
N GLN A 276 -18.08 -13.33 -9.92
CA GLN A 276 -16.69 -13.51 -10.37
C GLN A 276 -15.76 -14.04 -9.28
N LEU A 277 -16.23 -14.09 -8.03
CA LEU A 277 -15.45 -14.68 -6.95
C LEU A 277 -15.39 -16.19 -7.14
N SER A 278 -14.17 -16.73 -7.29
CA SER A 278 -13.98 -18.17 -7.38
C SER A 278 -14.38 -18.84 -6.06
N PRO A 279 -15.05 -20.02 -6.08
CA PRO A 279 -15.46 -20.75 -4.86
C PRO A 279 -14.30 -21.08 -3.91
N ASN A 280 -13.08 -21.14 -4.42
CA ASN A 280 -11.87 -21.45 -3.65
C ASN A 280 -11.16 -20.21 -3.07
N ARG A 281 -11.72 -19.01 -3.27
CA ARG A 281 -11.13 -17.76 -2.76
C ARG A 281 -11.68 -17.43 -1.38
N VAL A 282 -11.14 -18.07 -0.35
CA VAL A 282 -11.38 -17.64 1.05
C VAL A 282 -10.63 -16.32 1.28
N MET A 283 -11.32 -15.21 1.21
CA MET A 283 -10.79 -13.90 1.59
C MET A 283 -10.93 -13.72 3.11
N ARG A 284 -9.83 -13.54 3.82
CA ARG A 284 -9.83 -13.10 5.22
C ARG A 284 -9.77 -11.56 5.28
N VAL A 285 -10.59 -10.95 6.12
CA VAL A 285 -10.79 -9.49 6.25
C VAL A 285 -9.50 -8.74 6.60
N ASP A 286 -8.59 -9.38 7.29
CA ASP A 286 -7.33 -8.78 7.81
C ASP A 286 -6.08 -9.26 7.07
N SER A 287 -6.22 -10.13 6.09
CA SER A 287 -5.06 -10.67 5.40
C SER A 287 -4.81 -9.94 4.09
N ARG A 288 -3.66 -9.30 4.02
CA ARG A 288 -2.99 -9.06 2.74
C ARG A 288 -3.17 -10.33 1.92
N LYS A 289 -3.88 -10.23 0.81
CA LYS A 289 -4.06 -11.37 -0.07
C LYS A 289 -2.79 -11.52 -0.89
N PHE A 290 -1.82 -12.20 -0.29
CA PHE A 290 -0.61 -12.56 -1.01
C PHE A 290 -0.97 -13.44 -2.20
N LEU A 291 -0.37 -13.13 -3.35
CA LEU A 291 -0.48 -13.98 -4.52
C LEU A 291 0.23 -15.31 -4.28
N PRO A 292 -0.21 -16.39 -4.93
CA PRO A 292 0.63 -17.57 -5.06
C PRO A 292 1.95 -17.21 -5.74
N SER A 293 3.05 -17.82 -5.31
CA SER A 293 4.37 -17.61 -5.94
C SER A 293 4.37 -17.92 -7.44
N GLU A 294 3.48 -18.81 -7.88
CA GLU A 294 3.29 -19.23 -9.28
C GLU A 294 2.21 -18.44 -10.03
N ASP A 295 1.72 -17.32 -9.46
CA ASP A 295 0.71 -16.51 -10.11
C ASP A 295 1.16 -16.10 -11.53
N PRO A 296 0.34 -16.30 -12.57
CA PRO A 296 0.74 -16.08 -13.96
C PRO A 296 1.14 -14.63 -14.27
N ILE A 297 0.42 -13.65 -13.70
CA ILE A 297 0.70 -12.22 -13.89
C ILE A 297 2.04 -11.87 -13.24
N LEU A 298 2.22 -12.29 -11.97
CA LEU A 298 3.46 -12.10 -11.23
C LEU A 298 4.66 -12.70 -11.99
N GLN A 299 4.56 -13.95 -12.41
CA GLN A 299 5.65 -14.64 -13.10
C GLN A 299 5.98 -14.02 -14.47
N ALA A 300 4.96 -13.58 -15.23
CA ALA A 300 5.16 -12.92 -16.51
C ALA A 300 5.90 -11.59 -16.33
N LYS A 301 5.50 -10.78 -15.34
CA LYS A 301 6.12 -9.49 -15.04
C LYS A 301 7.55 -9.63 -14.51
N LEU A 302 7.79 -10.55 -13.59
CA LEU A 302 9.15 -10.84 -13.10
C LEU A 302 10.09 -11.20 -14.24
N ARG A 303 9.66 -12.10 -15.14
CA ARG A 303 10.47 -12.46 -16.33
C ARG A 303 10.71 -11.29 -17.27
N ALA A 304 9.71 -10.43 -17.46
CA ALA A 304 9.83 -9.25 -18.31
C ALA A 304 10.84 -8.25 -17.74
N TYR A 305 10.76 -7.96 -16.43
CA TYR A 305 11.66 -7.02 -15.76
C TYR A 305 13.11 -7.52 -15.69
N LEU A 306 13.31 -8.83 -15.51
CA LEU A 306 14.65 -9.43 -15.46
C LEU A 306 15.35 -9.52 -16.83
N LYS A 307 14.61 -9.44 -17.94
CA LYS A 307 15.22 -9.42 -19.30
C LYS A 307 15.87 -8.09 -19.68
N VAL A 308 15.58 -7.03 -18.99
CA VAL A 308 16.03 -5.67 -19.29
C VAL A 308 17.47 -5.42 -18.81
N GLY A 309 18.04 -6.30 -18.02
CA GLY A 309 19.41 -6.21 -17.48
C GLY A 309 20.47 -6.99 -18.25
N CYS A 310 20.13 -7.48 -19.45
CA CYS A 310 21.08 -8.17 -20.34
C CYS A 310 21.41 -7.32 -21.54
#